data_e3e85510d76d47fe25c35752f07438cc
#
_entry.id   e3e85510d76d47fe25c35752f07438cc
#
_cell.length_a   1.000
_cell.length_b   1.000
_cell.length_c   1.000
_cell.angle_alpha   90.00
_cell.angle_beta   90.00
_cell.angle_gamma   90.00
#
_symmetry.space_group_name_H-M   'P 1'
#
loop_
_entity.id
_entity.type
_entity.pdbx_description
1 polymer ?
#
loop_
_entity_poly.entity_id
_entity_poly.type
_entity_poly.pdbx_seq_one_letter_code
_entity_poly.pdbx_strand_id
1 'polypeptide(L)'
;IGAALARICKGFGMTVLGADLYPNQKLVDDGVIDKYVDYDTIYEQSDLISLHAFLNEESYHLVNDDTIAKMKDGVILINTARGGLVDIEALIRGIRSGKIGAAGLDVYEGENANVYQNREDQILGHSITARLCSFPNVVLTSHQAFFTYEALQQIAQVTLDNAERYAKGEEFSDRSVVC
;
A
#
# COMPACT_ATOMS: atom_id res chain seq x y z
N ILE A 1 -7.48 3.39 -6.62
CA ILE A 1 -6.54 4.18 -5.81
C ILE A 1 -5.31 4.52 -6.65
N GLY A 2 -4.58 3.55 -7.22
CA GLY A 2 -3.38 3.81 -8.02
C GLY A 2 -3.59 4.81 -9.16
N ALA A 3 -4.69 4.70 -9.92
CA ALA A 3 -5.01 5.65 -10.99
C ALA A 3 -5.27 7.09 -10.47
N ALA A 4 -5.81 7.24 -9.25
CA ALA A 4 -5.99 8.55 -8.63
C ALA A 4 -4.64 9.16 -8.24
N LEU A 5 -3.76 8.36 -7.62
CA LEU A 5 -2.39 8.79 -7.30
C LEU A 5 -1.62 9.17 -8.58
N ALA A 6 -1.73 8.35 -9.63
CA ALA A 6 -1.08 8.64 -10.92
C ALA A 6 -1.46 10.03 -11.47
N ARG A 7 -2.75 10.41 -11.40
CA ARG A 7 -3.20 11.77 -11.81
C ARG A 7 -2.55 12.87 -10.99
N ILE A 8 -2.44 12.66 -9.67
CA ILE A 8 -1.79 13.61 -8.77
C ILE A 8 -0.31 13.75 -9.12
N CYS A 9 0.40 12.63 -9.31
CA CYS A 9 1.80 12.61 -9.71
C CYS A 9 2.03 13.33 -11.05
N LYS A 10 1.14 13.13 -12.03
CA LYS A 10 1.19 13.89 -13.30
C LYS A 10 1.04 15.38 -13.07
N GLY A 11 0.16 15.81 -12.15
CA GLY A 11 0.01 17.21 -11.77
C GLY A 11 1.29 17.84 -11.19
N PHE A 12 2.15 17.04 -10.59
CA PHE A 12 3.50 17.43 -10.14
C PHE A 12 4.56 17.35 -11.23
N GLY A 13 4.20 17.00 -12.47
CA GLY A 13 5.15 16.90 -13.60
C GLY A 13 5.99 15.62 -13.57
N MET A 14 5.60 14.59 -12.81
CA MET A 14 6.31 13.31 -12.76
C MET A 14 6.05 12.48 -14.02
N THR A 15 7.06 11.70 -14.43
CA THR A 15 6.84 10.57 -15.35
C THR A 15 6.24 9.40 -14.56
N VAL A 16 5.09 8.91 -15.00
CA VAL A 16 4.34 7.85 -14.32
C VAL A 16 4.40 6.56 -15.12
N LEU A 17 5.06 5.56 -14.56
CA LEU A 17 5.06 4.19 -15.07
C LEU A 17 4.00 3.38 -14.33
N GLY A 18 3.28 2.52 -15.05
CA GLY A 18 2.32 1.59 -14.48
C GLY A 18 2.76 0.14 -14.66
N ALA A 19 2.50 -0.71 -13.67
CA ALA A 19 2.57 -2.16 -13.80
C ALA A 19 1.26 -2.75 -13.27
N ASP A 20 0.59 -3.56 -14.07
CA ASP A 20 -0.68 -4.20 -13.72
C ASP A 20 -0.86 -5.46 -14.57
N LEU A 21 -1.48 -6.50 -14.01
CA LEU A 21 -1.85 -7.70 -14.76
C LEU A 21 -2.91 -7.41 -15.82
N TYR A 22 -3.74 -6.37 -15.59
CA TYR A 22 -4.83 -5.95 -16.47
C TYR A 22 -4.67 -4.45 -16.81
N PRO A 23 -3.72 -4.07 -17.69
CA PRO A 23 -3.44 -2.68 -18.04
C PRO A 23 -4.68 -1.97 -18.58
N ASN A 24 -4.98 -0.81 -18.04
CA ASN A 24 -6.07 0.04 -18.52
C ASN A 24 -5.53 1.05 -19.54
N GLN A 25 -5.64 0.73 -20.83
CA GLN A 25 -5.13 1.56 -21.93
C GLN A 25 -5.70 2.99 -21.88
N LYS A 26 -6.93 3.18 -21.41
CA LYS A 26 -7.53 4.51 -21.28
C LYS A 26 -6.71 5.44 -20.38
N LEU A 27 -6.01 4.94 -19.37
CA LEU A 27 -5.15 5.78 -18.52
C LEU A 27 -3.90 6.28 -19.27
N VAL A 28 -3.43 5.53 -20.27
CA VAL A 28 -2.34 5.98 -21.15
C VAL A 28 -2.88 6.99 -22.17
N ASP A 29 -4.01 6.71 -22.80
CA ASP A 29 -4.64 7.59 -23.78
C ASP A 29 -5.03 8.95 -23.17
N ASP A 30 -5.47 8.96 -21.91
CA ASP A 30 -5.79 10.16 -21.14
C ASP A 30 -4.53 10.88 -20.57
N GLY A 31 -3.31 10.36 -20.81
CA GLY A 31 -2.05 10.93 -20.32
C GLY A 31 -1.84 10.85 -18.81
N VAL A 32 -2.55 9.94 -18.12
CA VAL A 32 -2.44 9.70 -16.67
C VAL A 32 -1.24 8.81 -16.36
N ILE A 33 -0.99 7.83 -17.19
CA ILE A 33 0.16 6.93 -17.16
C ILE A 33 0.92 7.13 -18.46
N ASP A 34 2.23 7.29 -18.42
CA ASP A 34 3.04 7.46 -19.64
C ASP A 34 3.15 6.15 -20.41
N LYS A 35 3.32 5.05 -19.68
CA LYS A 35 3.31 3.69 -20.25
C LYS A 35 3.14 2.63 -19.17
N TYR A 36 2.59 1.47 -19.56
CA TYR A 36 2.69 0.25 -18.78
C TYR A 36 3.99 -0.48 -19.10
N VAL A 37 4.62 -1.03 -18.07
CA VAL A 37 5.89 -1.77 -18.15
C VAL A 37 5.82 -3.00 -17.22
N ASP A 38 6.80 -3.88 -17.32
CA ASP A 38 6.99 -4.98 -16.38
C ASP A 38 7.52 -4.51 -15.00
N TYR A 39 7.48 -5.40 -14.02
CA TYR A 39 7.94 -5.09 -12.68
C TYR A 39 9.43 -4.77 -12.62
N ASP A 40 10.27 -5.47 -13.40
CA ASP A 40 11.71 -5.23 -13.42
C ASP A 40 12.00 -3.80 -13.88
N THR A 41 11.33 -3.34 -14.93
CA THR A 41 11.42 -1.95 -15.40
C THR A 41 10.96 -0.95 -14.33
N ILE A 42 9.89 -1.25 -13.56
CA ILE A 42 9.48 -0.41 -12.43
C ILE A 42 10.61 -0.30 -11.42
N TYR A 43 11.22 -1.41 -11.02
CA TYR A 43 12.30 -1.41 -10.04
C TYR A 43 13.51 -0.61 -10.53
N GLU A 44 13.95 -0.84 -11.76
CA GLU A 44 15.17 -0.23 -12.30
C GLU A 44 15.04 1.26 -12.61
N GLN A 45 13.84 1.73 -12.98
CA GLN A 45 13.67 3.08 -13.51
C GLN A 45 13.00 4.06 -12.54
N SER A 46 12.34 3.59 -11.47
CA SER A 46 11.57 4.46 -10.61
C SER A 46 12.40 5.10 -9.51
N ASP A 47 12.15 6.38 -9.24
CA ASP A 47 12.68 7.10 -8.09
C ASP A 47 11.73 7.00 -6.88
N LEU A 48 10.44 6.73 -7.17
CA LEU A 48 9.40 6.45 -6.17
C LEU A 48 8.54 5.29 -6.67
N ILE A 49 8.29 4.31 -5.80
CA ILE A 49 7.42 3.17 -6.04
C ILE A 49 6.27 3.20 -5.05
N SER A 50 5.04 3.14 -5.54
CA SER A 50 3.84 3.05 -4.71
C SER A 50 3.05 1.79 -5.03
N LEU A 51 2.75 1.00 -3.99
CA LEU A 51 2.09 -0.30 -4.11
C LEU A 51 0.57 -0.14 -4.00
N HIS A 52 -0.15 -0.70 -4.98
CA HIS A 52 -1.62 -0.73 -5.04
C HIS A 52 -2.15 -2.10 -5.47
N ALA A 53 -1.29 -3.13 -5.46
CA ALA A 53 -1.62 -4.49 -5.82
C ALA A 53 -2.49 -5.17 -4.75
N PHE A 54 -3.31 -6.15 -5.16
CA PHE A 54 -3.94 -7.09 -4.25
C PHE A 54 -2.90 -8.04 -3.67
N LEU A 55 -3.07 -8.42 -2.41
CA LEU A 55 -2.26 -9.46 -1.79
C LEU A 55 -2.84 -10.84 -2.11
N ASN A 56 -2.05 -11.65 -2.78
CA ASN A 56 -2.29 -13.06 -3.06
C ASN A 56 -0.97 -13.83 -3.04
N GLU A 57 -0.96 -15.12 -3.35
CA GLU A 57 0.25 -15.93 -3.35
C GLU A 57 1.33 -15.41 -4.31
N GLU A 58 0.93 -14.87 -5.47
CA GLU A 58 1.87 -14.36 -6.50
C GLU A 58 2.46 -13.00 -6.13
N SER A 59 1.72 -12.18 -5.38
CA SER A 59 2.14 -10.84 -4.96
C SER A 59 2.72 -10.81 -3.54
N TYR A 60 2.67 -11.94 -2.81
CA TYR A 60 3.28 -12.02 -1.50
C TYR A 60 4.79 -11.78 -1.59
N HIS A 61 5.29 -10.84 -0.79
CA HIS A 61 6.67 -10.37 -0.84
C HIS A 61 7.12 -9.92 -2.25
N LEU A 62 6.22 -9.23 -2.97
CA LEU A 62 6.54 -8.57 -4.25
C LEU A 62 7.78 -7.68 -4.13
N VAL A 63 7.95 -7.05 -2.96
CA VAL A 63 9.17 -6.32 -2.58
C VAL A 63 9.93 -7.16 -1.56
N ASN A 64 11.11 -7.63 -1.96
CA ASN A 64 12.02 -8.49 -1.20
C ASN A 64 13.48 -8.10 -1.48
N ASP A 65 14.47 -8.81 -0.92
CA ASP A 65 15.89 -8.50 -1.13
C ASP A 65 16.28 -8.47 -2.61
N ASP A 66 15.80 -9.43 -3.41
CA ASP A 66 16.18 -9.53 -4.84
C ASP A 66 15.60 -8.36 -5.66
N THR A 67 14.36 -7.98 -5.39
CA THR A 67 13.72 -6.86 -6.09
C THR A 67 14.26 -5.51 -5.60
N ILE A 68 14.55 -5.36 -4.31
CA ILE A 68 15.22 -4.18 -3.75
C ILE A 68 16.60 -4.00 -4.38
N ALA A 69 17.36 -5.08 -4.60
CA ALA A 69 18.66 -5.00 -5.24
C ALA A 69 18.61 -4.39 -6.66
N LYS A 70 17.50 -4.60 -7.41
CA LYS A 70 17.27 -4.03 -8.74
C LYS A 70 16.88 -2.55 -8.72
N MET A 71 16.36 -2.05 -7.61
CA MET A 71 15.89 -0.66 -7.51
C MET A 71 17.04 0.35 -7.60
N LYS A 72 16.70 1.60 -7.88
CA LYS A 72 17.68 2.69 -7.78
C LYS A 72 18.13 2.91 -6.34
N ASP A 73 19.35 3.36 -6.16
CA ASP A 73 19.84 3.77 -4.85
C ASP A 73 19.07 5.03 -4.39
N GLY A 74 18.60 5.01 -3.16
CA GLY A 74 17.81 6.10 -2.59
C GLY A 74 16.33 6.11 -3.02
N VAL A 75 15.81 5.03 -3.61
CA VAL A 75 14.39 4.94 -3.99
C VAL A 75 13.46 5.18 -2.80
N ILE A 76 12.31 5.79 -3.06
CA ILE A 76 11.24 5.96 -2.07
C ILE A 76 10.21 4.87 -2.27
N LEU A 77 9.87 4.14 -1.21
CA LEU A 77 8.85 3.09 -1.23
C LEU A 77 7.62 3.50 -0.42
N ILE A 78 6.43 3.41 -1.03
CA ILE A 78 5.15 3.70 -0.37
C ILE A 78 4.27 2.45 -0.39
N ASN A 79 3.78 2.05 0.77
CA ASN A 79 2.81 0.96 0.89
C ASN A 79 1.59 1.38 1.71
N THR A 80 0.48 1.59 1.01
CA THR A 80 -0.85 1.82 1.59
C THR A 80 -1.85 0.75 1.15
N ALA A 81 -1.36 -0.40 0.66
CA ALA A 81 -2.18 -1.48 0.15
C ALA A 81 -2.32 -2.62 1.16
N ARG A 82 -1.32 -3.49 1.27
CA ARG A 82 -1.29 -4.62 2.21
C ARG A 82 0.14 -4.88 2.69
N GLY A 83 0.30 -5.16 3.99
CA GLY A 83 1.62 -5.39 4.60
C GLY A 83 2.42 -6.51 3.94
N GLY A 84 1.79 -7.64 3.66
CA GLY A 84 2.44 -8.80 3.05
C GLY A 84 2.95 -8.63 1.61
N LEU A 85 2.73 -7.47 0.97
CA LEU A 85 3.38 -7.14 -0.31
C LEU A 85 4.88 -6.87 -0.14
N VAL A 86 5.33 -6.56 1.06
CA VAL A 86 6.71 -6.19 1.37
C VAL A 86 7.27 -7.11 2.46
N ASP A 87 8.35 -7.81 2.16
CA ASP A 87 9.16 -8.45 3.19
C ASP A 87 9.75 -7.35 4.10
N ILE A 88 9.24 -7.26 5.30
CA ILE A 88 9.57 -6.18 6.23
C ILE A 88 11.04 -6.22 6.68
N GLU A 89 11.64 -7.39 6.77
CA GLU A 89 13.05 -7.53 7.14
C GLU A 89 13.96 -7.11 5.97
N ALA A 90 13.59 -7.43 4.72
CA ALA A 90 14.27 -6.95 3.53
C ALA A 90 14.19 -5.41 3.43
N LEU A 91 13.01 -4.84 3.68
CA LEU A 91 12.84 -3.37 3.74
C LEU A 91 13.77 -2.72 4.76
N ILE A 92 13.82 -3.26 5.98
CA ILE A 92 14.69 -2.75 7.05
C ILE A 92 16.17 -2.83 6.63
N ARG A 93 16.60 -3.91 5.98
CA ARG A 93 17.97 -4.03 5.43
C ARG A 93 18.21 -2.97 4.34
N GLY A 94 17.25 -2.79 3.43
CA GLY A 94 17.32 -1.78 2.36
C GLY A 94 17.43 -0.35 2.88
N ILE A 95 16.67 0.00 3.93
CA ILE A 95 16.76 1.32 4.58
C ILE A 95 18.13 1.50 5.23
N ARG A 96 18.64 0.51 5.97
CA ARG A 96 19.94 0.58 6.64
C ARG A 96 21.12 0.71 5.69
N SER A 97 21.04 0.08 4.53
CA SER A 97 22.07 0.19 3.48
C SER A 97 21.99 1.49 2.69
N GLY A 98 20.91 2.25 2.80
CA GLY A 98 20.65 3.43 1.98
C GLY A 98 20.09 3.10 0.57
N LYS A 99 19.90 1.83 0.25
CA LYS A 99 19.27 1.40 -1.01
C LYS A 99 17.85 1.95 -1.11
N ILE A 100 17.11 1.91 0.00
CA ILE A 100 15.82 2.60 0.16
C ILE A 100 16.09 3.89 0.93
N GLY A 101 15.90 5.02 0.25
CA GLY A 101 16.15 6.34 0.80
C GLY A 101 15.10 6.83 1.77
N ALA A 102 13.84 6.41 1.56
CA ALA A 102 12.73 6.68 2.48
C ALA A 102 11.60 5.65 2.28
N ALA A 103 10.77 5.48 3.31
CA ALA A 103 9.56 4.67 3.20
C ALA A 103 8.36 5.34 3.86
N GLY A 104 7.17 5.21 3.23
CA GLY A 104 5.88 5.59 3.78
C GLY A 104 4.99 4.35 3.87
N LEU A 105 4.64 3.97 5.08
CA LEU A 105 3.94 2.73 5.36
C LEU A 105 2.67 3.01 6.16
N ASP A 106 1.51 2.76 5.59
CA ASP A 106 0.25 2.71 6.34
C ASP A 106 -0.03 1.29 6.83
N VAL A 107 0.57 0.31 6.13
CA VAL A 107 0.48 -1.13 6.41
C VAL A 107 1.86 -1.76 6.38
N TYR A 108 2.08 -2.77 7.23
CA TYR A 108 3.31 -3.56 7.25
C TYR A 108 3.05 -4.98 7.76
N GLU A 109 3.91 -5.90 7.40
CA GLU A 109 3.77 -7.29 7.82
C GLU A 109 3.93 -7.42 9.35
N GLY A 110 2.96 -8.08 10.00
CA GLY A 110 2.93 -8.22 11.45
C GLY A 110 2.25 -7.06 12.21
N GLU A 111 1.64 -6.11 11.51
CA GLU A 111 0.92 -4.96 12.11
C GLU A 111 -0.20 -5.36 13.07
N ASN A 112 -0.84 -6.51 12.85
CA ASN A 112 -1.99 -6.99 13.63
C ASN A 112 -1.70 -7.09 15.14
N ALA A 113 -0.44 -7.23 15.52
CA ALA A 113 -0.03 -7.26 16.93
C ALA A 113 -0.17 -5.88 17.62
N ASN A 114 -0.22 -4.80 16.84
CA ASN A 114 -0.18 -3.41 17.34
C ASN A 114 -1.37 -2.56 16.87
N VAL A 115 -1.88 -2.83 15.66
CA VAL A 115 -3.04 -2.14 15.11
C VAL A 115 -4.30 -2.60 15.85
N TYR A 116 -5.21 -1.68 16.14
CA TYR A 116 -6.46 -1.90 16.89
C TYR A 116 -6.29 -2.26 18.38
N GLN A 117 -5.10 -2.06 18.95
CA GLN A 117 -4.88 -2.22 20.38
C GLN A 117 -4.42 -0.89 21.00
N ASN A 118 -4.99 -0.51 22.14
CA ASN A 118 -4.46 0.59 22.93
C ASN A 118 -3.16 0.14 23.61
N ARG A 119 -2.04 0.72 23.19
CA ARG A 119 -0.71 0.44 23.73
C ARG A 119 0.03 1.69 24.21
N GLU A 120 -0.73 2.76 24.51
CA GLU A 120 -0.16 4.05 24.93
C GLU A 120 0.81 3.94 26.12
N ASP A 121 0.53 3.02 27.05
CA ASP A 121 1.34 2.81 28.25
C ASP A 121 2.31 1.62 28.16
N GLN A 122 2.50 1.03 26.96
CA GLN A 122 3.34 -0.16 26.79
C GLN A 122 4.63 0.16 26.05
N ILE A 123 5.73 -0.39 26.56
CA ILE A 123 7.01 -0.37 25.82
C ILE A 123 6.89 -1.31 24.64
N LEU A 124 7.08 -0.78 23.43
CA LEU A 124 7.10 -1.55 22.17
C LEU A 124 8.37 -2.42 22.04
N GLY A 125 8.80 -3.11 23.01
CA GLY A 125 9.92 -4.06 23.06
C GLY A 125 10.74 -4.21 21.77
N HIS A 126 11.14 -5.41 21.41
CA HIS A 126 11.86 -5.72 20.15
C HIS A 126 10.95 -5.84 18.92
N SER A 127 9.84 -5.11 18.88
CA SER A 127 8.87 -5.21 17.78
C SER A 127 9.42 -4.59 16.49
N ILE A 128 8.98 -5.12 15.37
CA ILE A 128 9.22 -4.53 14.03
C ILE A 128 8.78 -3.07 14.01
N THR A 129 7.63 -2.76 14.65
CA THR A 129 7.11 -1.40 14.77
C THR A 129 8.11 -0.43 15.42
N ALA A 130 8.70 -0.82 16.54
CA ALA A 130 9.72 0.02 17.21
C ALA A 130 10.93 0.27 16.32
N ARG A 131 11.36 -0.75 15.57
CA ARG A 131 12.47 -0.61 14.59
C ARG A 131 12.10 0.36 13.48
N LEU A 132 10.90 0.25 12.89
CA LEU A 132 10.44 1.17 11.84
C LEU A 132 10.32 2.60 12.35
N CYS A 133 9.74 2.81 13.53
CA CYS A 133 9.63 4.14 14.16
C CYS A 133 10.99 4.76 14.52
N SER A 134 12.06 3.96 14.62
CA SER A 134 13.40 4.47 14.92
C SER A 134 14.10 5.10 13.72
N PHE A 135 13.63 4.87 12.50
CA PHE A 135 14.24 5.44 11.30
C PHE A 135 13.71 6.85 11.02
N PRO A 136 14.58 7.87 10.88
CA PRO A 136 14.14 9.25 10.64
C PRO A 136 13.55 9.47 9.23
N ASN A 137 13.79 8.55 8.32
CA ASN A 137 13.34 8.56 6.93
C ASN A 137 12.17 7.58 6.67
N VAL A 138 11.49 7.12 7.74
CA VAL A 138 10.29 6.29 7.65
C VAL A 138 9.10 7.04 8.25
N VAL A 139 8.03 7.13 7.48
CA VAL A 139 6.73 7.59 7.95
C VAL A 139 5.86 6.36 8.14
N LEU A 140 5.39 6.13 9.37
CA LEU A 140 4.52 5.03 9.72
C LEU A 140 3.18 5.56 10.21
N THR A 141 2.09 5.09 9.61
CA THR A 141 0.73 5.31 10.09
C THR A 141 0.08 3.96 10.41
N SER A 142 -0.96 3.95 11.23
CA SER A 142 -1.51 2.70 11.79
C SER A 142 -2.75 2.23 11.03
N HIS A 143 -2.58 1.88 9.74
CA HIS A 143 -3.64 1.38 8.86
C HIS A 143 -4.84 2.34 8.81
N GLN A 144 -4.55 3.62 8.59
CA GLN A 144 -5.52 4.71 8.68
C GLN A 144 -5.77 5.43 7.35
N ALA A 145 -5.24 4.94 6.23
CA ALA A 145 -5.43 5.59 4.93
C ALA A 145 -6.91 5.71 4.53
N PHE A 146 -7.78 4.84 5.07
CA PHE A 146 -9.23 4.92 4.87
C PHE A 146 -9.93 5.91 5.80
N PHE A 147 -9.28 6.42 6.85
CA PHE A 147 -9.91 7.18 7.94
C PHE A 147 -10.20 8.62 7.52
N THR A 148 -11.11 8.78 6.57
CA THR A 148 -11.67 10.06 6.14
C THR A 148 -13.15 10.12 6.49
N TYR A 149 -13.70 11.32 6.61
CA TYR A 149 -15.12 11.52 6.93
C TYR A 149 -16.04 10.79 5.92
N GLU A 150 -15.73 10.93 4.61
CA GLU A 150 -16.49 10.32 3.52
C GLU A 150 -16.43 8.78 3.57
N ALA A 151 -15.26 8.23 3.83
CA ALA A 151 -15.10 6.77 3.94
C ALA A 151 -15.86 6.21 5.15
N LEU A 152 -15.77 6.87 6.31
CA LEU A 152 -16.51 6.47 7.51
C LEU A 152 -18.02 6.53 7.31
N GLN A 153 -18.49 7.62 6.68
CA GLN A 153 -19.91 7.76 6.36
C GLN A 153 -20.37 6.64 5.42
N GLN A 154 -19.59 6.33 4.39
CA GLN A 154 -19.91 5.26 3.45
C GLN A 154 -19.91 3.88 4.12
N ILE A 155 -18.93 3.61 4.99
CA ILE A 155 -18.86 2.36 5.76
C ILE A 155 -20.11 2.23 6.66
N ALA A 156 -20.47 3.28 7.39
CA ALA A 156 -21.65 3.27 8.25
C ALA A 156 -22.94 3.02 7.45
N GLN A 157 -23.12 3.72 6.33
CA GLN A 157 -24.29 3.57 5.47
C GLN A 157 -24.41 2.15 4.93
N VAL A 158 -23.34 1.61 4.34
CA VAL A 158 -23.34 0.23 3.78
C VAL A 158 -23.61 -0.80 4.88
N THR A 159 -23.06 -0.60 6.08
CA THR A 159 -23.30 -1.50 7.22
C THR A 159 -24.77 -1.51 7.64
N LEU A 160 -25.39 -0.32 7.74
CA LEU A 160 -26.80 -0.19 8.09
C LEU A 160 -27.71 -0.78 7.01
N ASP A 161 -27.45 -0.49 5.74
CA ASP A 161 -28.22 -1.03 4.61
C ASP A 161 -28.15 -2.57 4.58
N ASN A 162 -26.98 -3.15 4.82
CA ASN A 162 -26.82 -4.60 4.90
C ASN A 162 -27.55 -5.20 6.10
N ALA A 163 -27.51 -4.55 7.26
CA ALA A 163 -28.27 -5.00 8.45
C ALA A 163 -29.77 -4.94 8.20
N GLU A 164 -30.28 -3.91 7.54
CA GLU A 164 -31.70 -3.79 7.18
C GLU A 164 -32.13 -4.87 6.19
N ARG A 165 -31.34 -5.12 5.13
CA ARG A 165 -31.58 -6.19 4.16
C ARG A 165 -31.62 -7.56 4.84
N TYR A 166 -30.66 -7.83 5.71
CA TYR A 166 -30.63 -9.07 6.49
C TYR A 166 -31.91 -9.25 7.32
N ALA A 167 -32.34 -8.20 8.01
CA ALA A 167 -33.58 -8.25 8.82
C ALA A 167 -34.85 -8.50 8.00
N LYS A 168 -34.85 -8.03 6.73
CA LYS A 168 -35.98 -8.23 5.78
C LYS A 168 -35.91 -9.55 5.02
N GLY A 169 -34.83 -10.32 5.12
CA GLY A 169 -34.60 -11.54 4.33
C GLY A 169 -34.33 -11.26 2.86
N GLU A 170 -33.85 -10.07 2.53
CA GLU A 170 -33.50 -9.66 1.17
C GLU A 170 -32.09 -10.17 0.81
N GLU A 171 -31.86 -10.43 -0.48
CA GLU A 171 -30.54 -10.80 -0.98
C GLU A 171 -29.52 -9.63 -0.84
N PHE A 172 -28.29 -9.97 -0.46
CA PHE A 172 -27.19 -9.02 -0.46
C PHE A 172 -26.70 -8.77 -1.89
N SER A 173 -26.11 -7.60 -2.13
CA SER A 173 -25.35 -7.42 -3.36
C SER A 173 -24.12 -8.34 -3.37
N ASP A 174 -23.72 -8.86 -4.53
CA ASP A 174 -22.55 -9.76 -4.69
C ASP A 174 -21.25 -9.21 -4.06
N ARG A 175 -21.17 -7.89 -3.87
CA ARG A 175 -20.03 -7.22 -3.24
C ARG A 175 -20.08 -7.20 -1.71
N SER A 176 -21.20 -7.58 -1.10
CA SER A 176 -21.41 -7.54 0.34
C SER A 176 -21.26 -8.91 1.00
N VAL A 177 -21.14 -9.97 0.21
CA VAL A 177 -21.00 -11.35 0.70
C VAL A 177 -19.51 -11.69 0.71
N VAL A 178 -19.00 -12.03 1.88
CA VAL A 178 -17.63 -12.53 2.07
C VAL A 178 -17.74 -14.02 2.34
N CYS A 179 -17.28 -14.85 1.41
CA CYS A 179 -17.21 -16.32 1.55
C CYS A 179 -15.85 -16.74 2.07
#